data_538d541c8e101d75c2fd07b4d2b4a756
#
_entry.id   538d541c8e101d75c2fd07b4d2b4a756
#
_cell.length_a   1.000
_cell.length_b   1.000
_cell.length_c   1.000
_cell.angle_alpha   90.00
_cell.angle_beta   90.00
_cell.angle_gamma   90.00
#
_symmetry.space_group_name_H-M   'P 1'
#
loop_
_entity.id
_entity.type
_entity.pdbx_description
1 polymer ?
#
loop_
_entity_poly.entity_id
_entity_poly.type
_entity_poly.pdbx_seq_one_letter_code
_entity_poly.pdbx_strand_id
1 'polypeptide(L)'
;YGVAIAAAGMMATTAMQLAIDAFGPIADNAGGIAEMSKLPPEVRERTDNLDAVGNTTAATGKGFAIASAALTSLALFAAFVGMAGIDRIDIYKANVLAGLFVGGMIPFIFSALCIQAVGKAAMEMVEEVRRQFREIPGIMERTAKPDYGKAVDILTQAAIKEMIVPSLLPVLAAVTYGMTGLREAQEGDVEPAAVVEVELARLVDDRLRIDRRAE
;
A
#
# COMPACT_ATOMS: atom_id res chain seq x y z
N TYR A 1 27.84 9.28 -1.82
CA TYR A 1 27.50 10.54 -1.14
C TYR A 1 26.46 11.35 -1.92
N GLY A 2 26.65 11.67 -3.20
CA GLY A 2 25.73 12.48 -4.01
C GLY A 2 24.29 11.94 -4.05
N VAL A 3 24.12 10.63 -4.22
CA VAL A 3 22.77 9.99 -4.20
C VAL A 3 22.09 10.15 -2.84
N ALA A 4 22.83 10.01 -1.74
CA ALA A 4 22.27 10.20 -0.39
C ALA A 4 21.86 11.65 -0.13
N ILE A 5 22.63 12.63 -0.60
CA ILE A 5 22.26 14.05 -0.53
C ILE A 5 21.04 14.37 -1.41
N ALA A 6 20.96 13.78 -2.60
CA ALA A 6 19.77 13.91 -3.46
C ALA A 6 18.51 13.35 -2.79
N ALA A 7 18.61 12.17 -2.18
CA ALA A 7 17.51 11.58 -1.41
C ALA A 7 17.08 12.49 -0.24
N ALA A 8 18.02 12.98 0.55
CA ALA A 8 17.74 13.89 1.66
C ALA A 8 17.10 15.21 1.19
N GLY A 9 17.58 15.76 0.07
CA GLY A 9 17.01 16.96 -0.55
C GLY A 9 15.57 16.77 -1.02
N MET A 10 15.26 15.64 -1.65
CA MET A 10 13.88 15.30 -2.01
C MET A 10 13.00 15.15 -0.76
N MET A 11 13.47 14.46 0.27
CA MET A 11 12.70 14.25 1.49
C MET A 11 12.45 15.51 2.33
N ALA A 12 13.18 16.59 2.08
CA ALA A 12 12.94 17.87 2.76
C ALA A 12 11.53 18.43 2.54
N THR A 13 10.88 18.08 1.41
CA THR A 13 9.51 18.52 1.09
C THR A 13 8.43 17.51 1.43
N THR A 14 8.75 16.40 2.14
CA THR A 14 7.83 15.29 2.40
C THR A 14 6.54 15.74 3.09
N ALA A 15 6.60 16.61 4.10
CA ALA A 15 5.42 17.11 4.80
C ALA A 15 4.44 17.81 3.85
N MET A 16 4.96 18.65 2.95
CA MET A 16 4.14 19.31 1.93
C MET A 16 3.54 18.32 0.95
N GLN A 17 4.33 17.33 0.49
CA GLN A 17 3.85 16.29 -0.43
C GLN A 17 2.73 15.44 0.18
N LEU A 18 2.84 15.09 1.46
CA LEU A 18 1.80 14.35 2.19
C LEU A 18 0.53 15.20 2.38
N ALA A 19 0.67 16.49 2.65
CA ALA A 19 -0.48 17.38 2.75
C ALA A 19 -1.23 17.51 1.42
N ILE A 20 -0.49 17.60 0.32
CA ILE A 20 -1.05 17.64 -1.04
C ILE A 20 -1.72 16.31 -1.41
N ASP A 21 -1.12 15.18 -1.05
CA ASP A 21 -1.70 13.86 -1.29
C ASP A 21 -3.02 13.67 -0.51
N ALA A 22 -3.08 14.14 0.75
CA ALA A 22 -4.30 14.14 1.55
C ALA A 22 -5.40 15.09 1.02
N PHE A 23 -5.02 16.17 0.35
CA PHE A 23 -5.96 17.13 -0.23
C PHE A 23 -6.86 16.49 -1.30
N GLY A 24 -6.36 15.55 -2.12
CA GLY A 24 -7.13 14.87 -3.15
C GLY A 24 -8.40 14.19 -2.61
N PRO A 25 -8.30 13.24 -1.66
CA PRO A 25 -9.47 12.61 -1.04
C PRO A 25 -10.40 13.59 -0.31
N ILE A 26 -9.86 14.66 0.26
CA ILE A 26 -10.68 15.71 0.92
C ILE A 26 -11.53 16.43 -0.12
N ALA A 27 -10.95 16.82 -1.24
CA ALA A 27 -11.66 17.51 -2.31
C ALA A 27 -12.73 16.63 -2.96
N ASP A 28 -12.42 15.35 -3.22
CA ASP A 28 -13.36 14.36 -3.73
C ASP A 28 -14.56 14.17 -2.78
N ASN A 29 -14.30 13.97 -1.50
CA ASN A 29 -15.34 13.86 -0.48
C ASN A 29 -16.17 15.15 -0.35
N ALA A 30 -15.57 16.31 -0.48
CA ALA A 30 -16.28 17.60 -0.47
C ALA A 30 -17.28 17.68 -1.65
N GLY A 31 -16.88 17.21 -2.83
CA GLY A 31 -17.76 17.07 -3.99
C GLY A 31 -18.92 16.12 -3.72
N GLY A 32 -18.65 14.98 -3.14
CA GLY A 32 -19.68 14.01 -2.74
C GLY A 32 -20.67 14.59 -1.73
N ILE A 33 -20.21 15.34 -0.72
CA ILE A 33 -21.07 16.03 0.26
C ILE A 33 -21.93 17.09 -0.41
N ALA A 34 -21.37 17.89 -1.31
CA ALA A 34 -22.09 18.91 -2.05
C ALA A 34 -23.25 18.30 -2.87
N GLU A 35 -23.00 17.17 -3.54
CA GLU A 35 -23.99 16.43 -4.31
C GLU A 35 -25.10 15.87 -3.41
N MET A 36 -24.74 15.14 -2.35
CA MET A 36 -25.69 14.51 -1.44
C MET A 36 -26.53 15.52 -0.66
N SER A 37 -25.98 16.70 -0.36
CA SER A 37 -26.66 17.79 0.33
C SER A 37 -27.51 18.65 -0.60
N LYS A 38 -27.49 18.36 -1.91
CA LYS A 38 -28.21 19.14 -2.95
C LYS A 38 -27.88 20.62 -2.88
N LEU A 39 -26.61 20.95 -2.72
CA LEU A 39 -26.15 22.32 -2.74
C LEU A 39 -26.30 22.93 -4.15
N PRO A 40 -26.31 24.28 -4.30
CA PRO A 40 -26.40 24.91 -5.59
C PRO A 40 -25.32 24.41 -6.57
N PRO A 41 -25.61 24.32 -7.88
CA PRO A 41 -24.66 23.80 -8.89
C PRO A 41 -23.30 24.49 -8.88
N GLU A 42 -23.27 25.77 -8.55
CA GLU A 42 -22.01 26.55 -8.43
C GLU A 42 -21.05 26.00 -7.36
N VAL A 43 -21.59 25.41 -6.29
CA VAL A 43 -20.79 24.76 -5.25
C VAL A 43 -20.17 23.50 -5.80
N ARG A 44 -20.93 22.72 -6.55
CA ARG A 44 -20.45 21.50 -7.20
C ARG A 44 -19.35 21.80 -8.21
N GLU A 45 -19.50 22.81 -9.04
CA GLU A 45 -18.49 23.27 -9.99
C GLU A 45 -17.17 23.61 -9.29
N ARG A 46 -17.23 24.30 -8.15
CA ARG A 46 -16.04 24.63 -7.37
C ARG A 46 -15.37 23.39 -6.77
N THR A 47 -16.15 22.45 -6.23
CA THR A 47 -15.60 21.22 -5.67
C THR A 47 -15.02 20.33 -6.75
N ASP A 48 -15.60 20.25 -7.94
CA ASP A 48 -15.09 19.49 -9.08
C ASP A 48 -13.74 20.06 -9.57
N ASN A 49 -13.61 21.39 -9.62
CA ASN A 49 -12.33 22.04 -9.95
C ASN A 49 -11.26 21.73 -8.90
N LEU A 50 -11.59 21.71 -7.61
CA LEU A 50 -10.68 21.35 -6.54
C LEU A 50 -10.29 19.87 -6.61
N ASP A 51 -11.22 19.00 -6.93
CA ASP A 51 -10.98 17.56 -7.11
C ASP A 51 -10.03 17.29 -8.29
N ALA A 52 -10.25 17.94 -9.42
CA ALA A 52 -9.35 17.84 -10.58
C ALA A 52 -7.91 18.24 -10.26
N VAL A 53 -7.72 19.32 -9.49
CA VAL A 53 -6.40 19.72 -8.98
C VAL A 53 -5.85 18.70 -8.00
N GLY A 54 -6.68 18.19 -7.07
CA GLY A 54 -6.31 17.18 -6.09
C GLY A 54 -5.80 15.89 -6.75
N ASN A 55 -6.50 15.41 -7.75
CA ASN A 55 -6.10 14.20 -8.50
C ASN A 55 -4.77 14.38 -9.24
N THR A 56 -4.56 15.53 -9.87
CA THR A 56 -3.31 15.84 -10.57
C THR A 56 -2.13 15.94 -9.62
N THR A 57 -2.30 16.63 -8.50
CA THR A 57 -1.24 16.80 -7.49
C THR A 57 -0.92 15.49 -6.76
N ALA A 58 -1.94 14.66 -6.47
CA ALA A 58 -1.74 13.34 -5.89
C ALA A 58 -0.92 12.43 -6.83
N ALA A 59 -1.17 12.47 -8.14
CA ALA A 59 -0.38 11.73 -9.13
C ALA A 59 1.10 12.18 -9.14
N THR A 60 1.36 13.47 -9.04
CA THR A 60 2.73 14.04 -8.92
C THR A 60 3.39 13.58 -7.63
N GLY A 61 2.67 13.59 -6.51
CA GLY A 61 3.14 13.11 -5.21
C GLY A 61 3.53 11.63 -5.21
N LYS A 62 2.81 10.80 -5.96
CA LYS A 62 3.19 9.38 -6.15
C LYS A 62 4.52 9.25 -6.89
N GLY A 63 4.73 10.01 -7.97
CA GLY A 63 6.01 10.04 -8.68
C GLY A 63 7.17 10.47 -7.77
N PHE A 64 6.96 11.49 -6.95
CA PHE A 64 7.90 11.90 -5.92
C PHE A 64 8.21 10.77 -4.93
N ALA A 65 7.20 10.09 -4.40
CA ALA A 65 7.38 8.99 -3.45
C ALA A 65 8.20 7.83 -4.05
N ILE A 66 7.95 7.47 -5.31
CA ILE A 66 8.70 6.43 -6.02
C ILE A 66 10.16 6.84 -6.20
N ALA A 67 10.43 8.06 -6.68
CA ALA A 67 11.79 8.53 -6.93
C ALA A 67 12.60 8.68 -5.63
N SER A 68 12.01 9.25 -4.58
CA SER A 68 12.67 9.38 -3.28
C SER A 68 12.97 8.02 -2.64
N ALA A 69 12.05 7.05 -2.74
CA ALA A 69 12.27 5.69 -2.26
C ALA A 69 13.40 4.98 -3.02
N ALA A 70 13.48 5.13 -4.34
CA ALA A 70 14.56 4.56 -5.15
C ALA A 70 15.93 5.13 -4.74
N LEU A 71 16.06 6.44 -4.58
CA LEU A 71 17.31 7.07 -4.15
C LEU A 71 17.68 6.68 -2.71
N THR A 72 16.71 6.59 -1.82
CA THR A 72 16.93 6.19 -0.43
C THR A 72 17.39 4.72 -0.36
N SER A 73 16.78 3.83 -1.13
CA SER A 73 17.19 2.42 -1.18
C SER A 73 18.62 2.25 -1.68
N LEU A 74 19.02 3.02 -2.69
CA LEU A 74 20.41 3.03 -3.18
C LEU A 74 21.41 3.56 -2.13
N ALA A 75 21.03 4.59 -1.38
CA ALA A 75 21.85 5.13 -0.31
C ALA A 75 22.02 4.13 0.85
N LEU A 76 20.95 3.47 1.26
CA LEU A 76 20.97 2.42 2.29
C LEU A 76 21.72 1.18 1.84
N PHE A 77 21.61 0.81 0.58
CA PHE A 77 22.38 -0.29 0.00
C PHE A 77 23.91 0.01 0.06
N ALA A 78 24.31 1.22 -0.31
CA ALA A 78 25.71 1.62 -0.19
C ALA A 78 26.23 1.60 1.27
N ALA A 79 25.39 2.02 2.23
CA ALA A 79 25.71 1.93 3.65
C ALA A 79 25.84 0.47 4.12
N PHE A 80 24.91 -0.41 3.68
CA PHE A 80 24.96 -1.84 3.98
C PHE A 80 26.25 -2.49 3.47
N VAL A 81 26.61 -2.25 2.21
CA VAL A 81 27.84 -2.77 1.60
C VAL A 81 29.07 -2.35 2.41
N GLY A 82 29.14 -1.08 2.82
CA GLY A 82 30.23 -0.57 3.65
C GLY A 82 30.29 -1.21 5.04
N MET A 83 29.15 -1.38 5.71
CA MET A 83 29.09 -1.98 7.05
C MET A 83 29.35 -3.50 7.03
N ALA A 84 28.92 -4.18 5.98
CA ALA A 84 29.13 -5.61 5.81
C ALA A 84 30.55 -5.98 5.32
N GLY A 85 31.38 -4.98 4.99
CA GLY A 85 32.74 -5.23 4.47
C GLY A 85 32.76 -5.93 3.12
N ILE A 86 31.73 -5.69 2.29
CA ILE A 86 31.60 -6.33 0.98
C ILE A 86 32.33 -5.50 -0.06
N ASP A 87 33.42 -6.05 -0.63
CA ASP A 87 34.19 -5.36 -1.67
C ASP A 87 33.58 -5.50 -3.06
N ARG A 88 32.86 -6.61 -3.32
CA ARG A 88 32.27 -6.91 -4.62
C ARG A 88 31.01 -7.74 -4.47
N ILE A 89 29.97 -7.37 -5.21
CA ILE A 89 28.74 -8.16 -5.36
C ILE A 89 28.80 -8.86 -6.72
N ASP A 90 28.85 -10.18 -6.68
CA ASP A 90 28.90 -11.02 -7.88
C ASP A 90 27.50 -11.59 -8.15
N ILE A 91 26.83 -11.01 -9.14
CA ILE A 91 25.48 -11.41 -9.54
C ILE A 91 25.43 -12.79 -10.21
N TYR A 92 26.56 -13.37 -10.60
CA TYR A 92 26.61 -14.75 -11.12
C TYR A 92 26.50 -15.81 -10.02
N LYS A 93 26.69 -15.43 -8.77
CA LYS A 93 26.51 -16.37 -7.67
C LYS A 93 25.02 -16.68 -7.52
N ALA A 94 24.68 -17.97 -7.44
CA ALA A 94 23.30 -18.44 -7.38
C ALA A 94 22.50 -17.83 -6.21
N ASN A 95 23.10 -17.73 -5.02
CA ASN A 95 22.47 -17.14 -3.85
C ASN A 95 22.19 -15.63 -4.01
N VAL A 96 23.11 -14.87 -4.64
CA VAL A 96 22.90 -13.44 -4.91
C VAL A 96 21.77 -13.25 -5.93
N LEU A 97 21.78 -14.06 -6.99
CA LEU A 97 20.74 -14.02 -8.03
C LEU A 97 19.36 -14.42 -7.47
N ALA A 98 19.30 -15.48 -6.66
CA ALA A 98 18.07 -15.88 -5.99
C ALA A 98 17.52 -14.76 -5.09
N GLY A 99 18.37 -14.14 -4.27
CA GLY A 99 17.99 -12.98 -3.46
C GLY A 99 17.46 -11.80 -4.27
N LEU A 100 18.05 -11.54 -5.42
CA LEU A 100 17.60 -10.49 -6.34
C LEU A 100 16.19 -10.79 -6.89
N PHE A 101 15.92 -12.04 -7.29
CA PHE A 101 14.61 -12.44 -7.77
C PHE A 101 13.54 -12.39 -6.68
N VAL A 102 13.84 -12.90 -5.48
CA VAL A 102 12.93 -12.82 -4.33
C VAL A 102 12.63 -11.35 -4.00
N GLY A 103 13.65 -10.51 -3.90
CA GLY A 103 13.46 -9.07 -3.66
C GLY A 103 12.61 -8.39 -4.73
N GLY A 104 12.85 -8.73 -6.02
CA GLY A 104 12.07 -8.22 -7.15
C GLY A 104 10.61 -8.70 -7.17
N MET A 105 10.32 -9.87 -6.60
CA MET A 105 8.98 -10.44 -6.52
C MET A 105 8.10 -9.76 -5.44
N ILE A 106 8.69 -9.30 -4.34
CA ILE A 106 7.97 -8.72 -3.20
C ILE A 106 6.98 -7.60 -3.59
N PRO A 107 7.34 -6.60 -4.42
CA PRO A 107 6.41 -5.57 -4.85
C PRO A 107 5.18 -6.09 -5.59
N PHE A 108 5.32 -7.15 -6.38
CA PHE A 108 4.20 -7.75 -7.10
C PHE A 108 3.25 -8.48 -6.16
N ILE A 109 3.78 -9.26 -5.20
CA ILE A 109 2.97 -9.93 -4.16
C ILE A 109 2.26 -8.88 -3.31
N PHE A 110 2.98 -7.85 -2.87
CA PHE A 110 2.40 -6.74 -2.11
C PHE A 110 1.24 -6.08 -2.85
N SER A 111 1.43 -5.76 -4.14
CA SER A 111 0.40 -5.15 -4.96
C SER A 111 -0.82 -6.06 -5.13
N ALA A 112 -0.61 -7.36 -5.35
CA ALA A 112 -1.69 -8.34 -5.46
C ALA A 112 -2.51 -8.42 -4.16
N LEU A 113 -1.86 -8.48 -3.01
CA LEU A 113 -2.52 -8.49 -1.70
C LEU A 113 -3.32 -7.20 -1.45
N CYS A 114 -2.75 -6.03 -1.80
CA CYS A 114 -3.45 -4.76 -1.69
C CYS A 114 -4.70 -4.69 -2.58
N ILE A 115 -4.60 -5.15 -3.84
CA ILE A 115 -5.75 -5.18 -4.76
C ILE A 115 -6.86 -6.09 -4.22
N GLN A 116 -6.51 -7.27 -3.70
CA GLN A 116 -7.48 -8.18 -3.07
C GLN A 116 -8.13 -7.54 -1.84
N ALA A 117 -7.34 -6.91 -0.96
CA ALA A 117 -7.83 -6.24 0.24
C ALA A 117 -8.83 -5.13 -0.10
N VAL A 118 -8.51 -4.29 -1.09
CA VAL A 118 -9.42 -3.23 -1.57
C VAL A 118 -10.69 -3.82 -2.18
N GLY A 119 -10.56 -4.87 -3.00
CA GLY A 119 -11.71 -5.55 -3.59
C GLY A 119 -12.67 -6.11 -2.54
N LYS A 120 -12.14 -6.74 -1.49
CA LYS A 120 -12.95 -7.27 -0.39
C LYS A 120 -13.67 -6.17 0.40
N ALA A 121 -12.95 -5.11 0.79
CA ALA A 121 -13.55 -3.97 1.47
C ALA A 121 -14.63 -3.30 0.62
N ALA A 122 -14.42 -3.19 -0.69
CA ALA A 122 -15.42 -2.65 -1.62
C ALA A 122 -16.68 -3.53 -1.69
N MET A 123 -16.55 -4.86 -1.67
CA MET A 123 -17.70 -5.77 -1.66
C MET A 123 -18.51 -5.66 -0.36
N GLU A 124 -17.87 -5.56 0.80
CA GLU A 124 -18.55 -5.32 2.07
C GLU A 124 -19.36 -4.01 2.04
N MET A 125 -18.81 -2.96 1.41
CA MET A 125 -19.52 -1.70 1.21
C MET A 125 -20.73 -1.86 0.27
N VAL A 126 -20.59 -2.61 -0.82
CA VAL A 126 -21.70 -2.89 -1.76
C VAL A 126 -22.84 -3.62 -1.04
N GLU A 127 -22.51 -4.60 -0.19
CA GLU A 127 -23.51 -5.33 0.59
C GLU A 127 -24.24 -4.43 1.59
N GLU A 128 -23.50 -3.56 2.29
CA GLU A 128 -24.13 -2.59 3.20
C GLU A 128 -25.05 -1.61 2.48
N VAL A 129 -24.64 -1.10 1.33
CA VAL A 129 -25.50 -0.22 0.51
C VAL A 129 -26.76 -0.96 0.08
N ARG A 130 -26.65 -2.21 -0.40
CA ARG A 130 -27.79 -3.04 -0.75
C ARG A 130 -28.70 -3.32 0.43
N ARG A 131 -28.12 -3.56 1.62
CA ARG A 131 -28.88 -3.73 2.86
C ARG A 131 -29.69 -2.49 3.19
N GLN A 132 -29.08 -1.32 3.14
CA GLN A 132 -29.74 -0.05 3.43
C GLN A 132 -30.90 0.21 2.47
N PHE A 133 -30.74 -0.07 1.18
CA PHE A 133 -31.86 0.05 0.23
C PHE A 133 -33.02 -0.89 0.53
N ARG A 134 -32.78 -2.06 1.11
CA ARG A 134 -33.86 -3.01 1.48
C ARG A 134 -34.52 -2.67 2.81
N GLU A 135 -33.75 -2.19 3.78
CA GLU A 135 -34.21 -2.07 5.17
C GLU A 135 -34.60 -0.65 5.56
N ILE A 136 -34.20 0.37 4.81
CA ILE A 136 -34.55 1.77 5.07
C ILE A 136 -35.49 2.26 3.95
N PRO A 137 -36.81 2.21 4.18
CA PRO A 137 -37.78 2.71 3.19
C PRO A 137 -37.58 4.21 2.94
N GLY A 138 -37.71 4.63 1.69
CA GLY A 138 -37.67 6.04 1.33
C GLY A 138 -36.30 6.59 0.93
N ILE A 139 -35.24 5.77 0.92
CA ILE A 139 -33.94 6.21 0.38
C ILE A 139 -34.06 6.54 -1.11
N MET A 140 -34.69 5.69 -1.89
CA MET A 140 -34.87 5.90 -3.33
C MET A 140 -35.73 7.13 -3.64
N GLU A 141 -36.74 7.35 -2.85
CA GLU A 141 -37.66 8.51 -2.93
C GLU A 141 -37.06 9.75 -2.27
N ARG A 142 -35.84 9.63 -1.69
CA ARG A 142 -35.15 10.72 -0.98
C ARG A 142 -35.94 11.28 0.21
N THR A 143 -36.82 10.50 0.81
CA THR A 143 -37.55 10.84 2.04
C THR A 143 -36.82 10.40 3.31
N ALA A 144 -35.95 9.39 3.21
CA ALA A 144 -35.06 8.93 4.27
C ALA A 144 -33.58 9.18 3.89
N LYS A 145 -32.75 9.33 4.90
CA LYS A 145 -31.30 9.47 4.72
C LYS A 145 -30.62 8.11 4.91
N PRO A 146 -29.59 7.78 4.09
CA PRO A 146 -28.75 6.62 4.34
C PRO A 146 -27.99 6.74 5.66
N ASP A 147 -27.64 5.59 6.24
CA ASP A 147 -26.75 5.52 7.42
C ASP A 147 -25.29 5.57 6.95
N TYR A 148 -24.80 6.79 6.76
CA TYR A 148 -23.41 7.03 6.35
C TYR A 148 -22.43 6.63 7.43
N GLY A 149 -22.78 6.77 8.73
CA GLY A 149 -21.92 6.43 9.85
C GLY A 149 -21.55 4.96 9.84
N LYS A 150 -22.53 4.08 9.65
CA LYS A 150 -22.32 2.64 9.56
C LYS A 150 -21.50 2.25 8.32
N ALA A 151 -21.75 2.88 7.19
CA ALA A 151 -20.98 2.64 5.97
C ALA A 151 -19.50 2.99 6.15
N VAL A 152 -19.19 4.14 6.77
CA VAL A 152 -17.82 4.56 7.07
C VAL A 152 -17.16 3.64 8.08
N ASP A 153 -17.88 3.21 9.12
CA ASP A 153 -17.35 2.30 10.14
C ASP A 153 -16.95 0.94 9.54
N ILE A 154 -17.81 0.34 8.74
CA ILE A 154 -17.50 -0.92 8.03
C ILE A 154 -16.27 -0.78 7.16
N LEU A 155 -16.20 0.29 6.35
CA LEU A 155 -15.06 0.52 5.46
C LEU A 155 -13.76 0.72 6.24
N THR A 156 -13.80 1.47 7.34
CA THR A 156 -12.62 1.75 8.16
C THR A 156 -12.13 0.48 8.85
N GLN A 157 -13.02 -0.33 9.41
CA GLN A 157 -12.65 -1.60 10.04
C GLN A 157 -12.07 -2.58 9.01
N ALA A 158 -12.69 -2.70 7.85
CA ALA A 158 -12.19 -3.55 6.77
C ALA A 158 -10.81 -3.08 6.30
N ALA A 159 -10.60 -1.78 6.10
CA ALA A 159 -9.32 -1.22 5.68
C ALA A 159 -8.20 -1.53 6.69
N ILE A 160 -8.44 -1.32 7.99
CA ILE A 160 -7.44 -1.63 9.03
C ILE A 160 -7.11 -3.12 9.05
N LYS A 161 -8.12 -3.98 9.05
CA LYS A 161 -7.96 -5.43 9.13
C LYS A 161 -7.21 -6.01 7.92
N GLU A 162 -7.62 -5.62 6.72
CA GLU A 162 -7.09 -6.18 5.49
C GLU A 162 -5.67 -5.66 5.16
N MET A 163 -5.28 -4.50 5.69
CA MET A 163 -3.94 -3.95 5.47
C MET A 163 -2.87 -4.49 6.43
N ILE A 164 -3.21 -5.26 7.45
CA ILE A 164 -2.23 -5.82 8.40
C ILE A 164 -1.21 -6.70 7.67
N VAL A 165 -1.68 -7.65 6.86
CA VAL A 165 -0.79 -8.61 6.18
C VAL A 165 0.07 -7.94 5.10
N PRO A 166 -0.48 -7.14 4.18
CA PRO A 166 0.35 -6.39 3.24
C PRO A 166 1.42 -5.54 3.92
N SER A 167 1.08 -4.85 5.02
CA SER A 167 2.02 -3.97 5.72
C SER A 167 3.16 -4.73 6.42
N LEU A 168 2.89 -5.93 6.92
CA LEU A 168 3.90 -6.77 7.57
C LEU A 168 4.84 -7.45 6.57
N LEU A 169 4.40 -7.71 5.36
CA LEU A 169 5.17 -8.44 4.35
C LEU A 169 6.59 -7.87 4.13
N PRO A 170 6.79 -6.58 3.83
CA PRO A 170 8.14 -6.06 3.59
C PRO A 170 9.01 -6.08 4.84
N VAL A 171 8.41 -5.90 6.03
CA VAL A 171 9.13 -5.92 7.31
C VAL A 171 9.61 -7.34 7.62
N LEU A 172 8.73 -8.33 7.53
CA LEU A 172 9.06 -9.73 7.79
C LEU A 172 10.05 -10.26 6.77
N ALA A 173 9.91 -9.91 5.48
CA ALA A 173 10.85 -10.31 4.45
C ALA A 173 12.27 -9.76 4.75
N ALA A 174 12.39 -8.49 5.12
CA ALA A 174 13.68 -7.89 5.46
C ALA A 174 14.31 -8.52 6.71
N VAL A 175 13.52 -8.76 7.76
CA VAL A 175 14.00 -9.38 9.01
C VAL A 175 14.43 -10.83 8.76
N THR A 176 13.60 -11.62 8.07
CA THR A 176 13.89 -13.03 7.78
C THR A 176 15.16 -13.15 6.94
N TYR A 177 15.28 -12.33 5.90
CA TYR A 177 16.47 -12.33 5.03
C TYR A 177 17.74 -11.90 5.77
N GLY A 178 17.65 -10.89 6.65
CA GLY A 178 18.75 -10.45 7.47
C GLY A 178 19.18 -11.52 8.49
N MET A 179 18.25 -12.19 9.14
CA MET A 179 18.56 -13.24 10.12
C MET A 179 19.13 -14.51 9.48
N THR A 180 18.61 -14.92 8.32
CA THR A 180 19.16 -16.09 7.60
C THR A 180 20.54 -15.81 7.04
N GLY A 181 20.78 -14.63 6.46
CA GLY A 181 22.10 -14.24 5.98
C GLY A 181 23.16 -14.16 7.07
N LEU A 182 22.80 -13.72 8.29
CA LEU A 182 23.71 -13.72 9.45
C LEU A 182 24.02 -15.14 9.93
N ARG A 183 23.03 -16.04 9.90
CA ARG A 183 23.20 -17.44 10.29
C ARG A 183 24.12 -18.20 9.32
N GLU A 184 23.98 -17.96 8.03
CA GLU A 184 24.84 -18.58 7.01
C GLU A 184 26.28 -18.11 7.06
N ALA A 185 26.48 -16.84 7.37
CA ALA A 185 27.83 -16.33 7.61
C ALA A 185 28.54 -17.04 8.79
N GLN A 186 27.76 -17.64 9.70
CA GLN A 186 28.26 -18.42 10.83
C GLN A 186 28.34 -19.94 10.57
N GLU A 187 27.45 -20.51 9.78
CA GLU A 187 27.31 -21.98 9.59
C GLU A 187 27.78 -22.51 8.23
N GLY A 188 27.98 -21.64 7.23
CA GLY A 188 28.62 -21.99 5.94
C GLY A 188 27.83 -22.83 4.93
N ASP A 189 26.60 -23.27 5.23
CA ASP A 189 25.98 -24.38 4.48
C ASP A 189 24.47 -24.35 4.21
N VAL A 190 23.74 -23.25 4.24
CA VAL A 190 22.29 -23.29 3.91
C VAL A 190 21.86 -22.18 2.93
N GLU A 191 21.09 -22.55 1.88
CA GLU A 191 20.52 -21.61 0.90
C GLU A 191 19.36 -20.78 1.49
N PRO A 192 19.49 -19.45 1.67
CA PRO A 192 18.47 -18.58 2.25
C PRO A 192 17.21 -18.46 1.41
N ALA A 193 17.34 -18.58 0.10
CA ALA A 193 16.26 -18.41 -0.85
C ALA A 193 15.12 -19.42 -0.63
N ALA A 194 15.44 -20.67 -0.29
CA ALA A 194 14.46 -21.72 -0.12
C ALA A 194 13.54 -21.50 1.10
N VAL A 195 14.06 -20.91 2.19
CA VAL A 195 13.27 -20.68 3.42
C VAL A 195 12.25 -19.54 3.19
N VAL A 196 12.65 -18.49 2.50
CA VAL A 196 11.76 -17.34 2.21
C VAL A 196 10.69 -17.72 1.18
N GLU A 197 11.06 -18.51 0.16
CA GLU A 197 10.09 -19.02 -0.83
C GLU A 197 9.01 -19.90 -0.19
N VAL A 198 9.40 -20.82 0.70
CA VAL A 198 8.46 -21.72 1.38
C VAL A 198 7.54 -20.95 2.31
N GLU A 199 8.04 -19.97 3.06
CA GLU A 199 7.23 -19.20 4.01
C GLU A 199 6.29 -18.24 3.30
N LEU A 200 6.75 -17.56 2.23
CA LEU A 200 5.89 -16.73 1.38
C LEU A 200 4.82 -17.56 0.66
N ALA A 201 5.17 -18.73 0.13
CA ALA A 201 4.20 -19.64 -0.49
C ALA A 201 3.15 -20.13 0.51
N ARG A 202 3.55 -20.43 1.75
CA ARG A 202 2.62 -20.78 2.84
C ARG A 202 1.67 -19.64 3.19
N LEU A 203 2.17 -18.42 3.38
CA LEU A 203 1.35 -17.25 3.70
C LEU A 203 0.33 -16.94 2.60
N VAL A 204 0.73 -17.10 1.34
CA VAL A 204 -0.16 -16.91 0.18
C VAL A 204 -1.20 -18.04 0.11
N ASP A 205 -0.79 -19.31 0.30
CA ASP A 205 -1.72 -20.45 0.25
C ASP A 205 -2.72 -20.44 1.42
N ASP A 206 -2.29 -20.10 2.62
CA ASP A 206 -3.18 -19.95 3.79
C ASP A 206 -4.21 -18.85 3.59
N ARG A 207 -3.83 -17.72 2.97
CA ARG A 207 -4.78 -16.64 2.62
C ARG A 207 -5.79 -17.11 1.56
N LEU A 208 -5.33 -17.76 0.52
CA LEU A 208 -6.21 -18.29 -0.53
C LEU A 208 -7.16 -19.39 -0.02
N ARG A 209 -6.78 -20.14 1.02
CA ARG A 209 -7.63 -21.13 1.68
C ARG A 209 -8.67 -20.52 2.61
N ILE A 210 -8.33 -19.43 3.28
CA ILE A 210 -9.28 -18.71 4.15
C ILE A 210 -10.38 -18.09 3.31
N ASP A 211 -10.04 -17.45 2.19
CA ASP A 211 -11.01 -16.82 1.29
C ASP A 211 -11.95 -17.87 0.64
N ARG A 212 -11.44 -19.05 0.29
CA ARG A 212 -12.27 -20.17 -0.25
C ARG A 212 -13.21 -20.83 0.76
N ARG A 213 -13.05 -20.59 2.05
CA ARG A 213 -13.94 -21.10 3.10
C ARG A 213 -14.98 -20.07 3.54
N ALA A 214 -14.85 -18.84 3.06
CA ALA A 214 -15.76 -17.73 3.37
C ALA A 214 -16.80 -17.50 2.27
N GLU A 215 -16.66 -18.16 1.10
CA GLU A 215 -17.66 -18.26 0.03
C GLU A 215 -18.59 -19.48 0.29
#